data_ae52927496ceacffbe5660f89b0d0eec
#
_entry.id   ae52927496ceacffbe5660f89b0d0eec
#
_cell.length_a   1.000
_cell.length_b   1.000
_cell.length_c   1.000
_cell.angle_alpha   90.00
_cell.angle_beta   90.00
_cell.angle_gamma   90.00
#
_symmetry.space_group_name_H-M   'P 1'
#
loop_
_entity.id
_entity.type
_entity.pdbx_description
1 polymer ?
#
loop_
_entity_poly.entity_id
_entity_poly.type
_entity_poly.pdbx_seq_one_letter_code
_entity_poly.pdbx_strand_id
1 'polypeptide(L)'
;MIEHHLDIPTADGAMNTFVVYPEEHGPHPVVLFYMDAPGKREELHDMARRLAATGYCVVLPNLYYRNSRDYWLKERTETAMAYMFSLMATLTATTTTCDTRALLDFVDAQPYADATRIGAVGYCMSGPFVVWAATTFPDRFSSIASVYGANMATDQPDSPHIVASKLPCESYFACAETDKWAPPTHVAKLETGLKASSKPYRIEWYPGTEHGFAFPQRPVYHAVAAERHWERLHHLFDRTLKTSA
;
A
#
# COMPACT_ATOMS: atom_id res chain seq x y z
N MET A 1 -6.77 -10.41 -19.03
CA MET A 1 -5.99 -10.11 -17.82
C MET A 1 -5.27 -11.37 -17.39
N ILE A 2 -3.99 -11.29 -17.06
CA ILE A 2 -3.15 -12.42 -16.63
C ILE A 2 -2.95 -12.34 -15.15
N GLU A 3 -3.12 -13.47 -14.45
CA GLU A 3 -3.01 -13.57 -12.99
C GLU A 3 -2.04 -14.67 -12.60
N HIS A 4 -1.21 -14.39 -11.61
CA HIS A 4 -0.28 -15.36 -11.04
C HIS A 4 -0.37 -15.37 -9.51
N HIS A 5 -0.41 -16.57 -8.95
CA HIS A 5 -0.11 -16.80 -7.53
C HIS A 5 1.25 -17.48 -7.48
N LEU A 6 2.25 -16.78 -6.98
CA LEU A 6 3.63 -17.25 -6.99
C LEU A 6 4.34 -16.93 -5.68
N ASP A 7 5.47 -17.57 -5.44
CA ASP A 7 6.31 -17.34 -4.30
C ASP A 7 7.54 -16.55 -4.72
N ILE A 8 7.69 -15.35 -4.15
CA ILE A 8 8.89 -14.53 -4.35
C ILE A 8 9.92 -14.93 -3.27
N PRO A 9 11.12 -15.36 -3.68
CA PRO A 9 12.19 -15.65 -2.71
C PRO A 9 12.60 -14.37 -1.97
N THR A 10 12.72 -14.48 -0.65
CA THR A 10 13.24 -13.43 0.23
C THR A 10 14.33 -13.99 1.13
N ALA A 11 15.04 -13.14 1.86
CA ALA A 11 16.00 -13.60 2.87
C ALA A 11 15.35 -14.45 3.99
N ASP A 12 14.03 -14.27 4.23
CA ASP A 12 13.31 -14.88 5.34
C ASP A 12 12.34 -15.99 4.88
N GLY A 13 12.36 -16.36 3.60
CA GLY A 13 11.51 -17.44 3.08
C GLY A 13 10.83 -17.09 1.76
N ALA A 14 9.73 -17.77 1.46
CA ALA A 14 8.96 -17.65 0.24
C ALA A 14 7.72 -16.77 0.46
N MET A 15 7.72 -15.57 -0.10
CA MET A 15 6.64 -14.59 0.04
C MET A 15 5.56 -14.86 -1.00
N ASN A 16 4.46 -15.50 -0.58
CA ASN A 16 3.32 -15.76 -1.46
C ASN A 16 2.70 -14.45 -1.95
N THR A 17 2.70 -14.25 -3.25
CA THR A 17 2.34 -12.98 -3.89
C THR A 17 1.31 -13.22 -4.99
N PHE A 18 0.31 -12.35 -5.06
CA PHE A 18 -0.59 -12.24 -6.19
C PHE A 18 -0.10 -11.16 -7.14
N VAL A 19 0.02 -11.49 -8.43
CA VAL A 19 0.43 -10.57 -9.49
C VAL A 19 -0.62 -10.57 -10.56
N VAL A 20 -1.05 -9.39 -11.00
CA VAL A 20 -2.07 -9.24 -12.04
C VAL A 20 -1.75 -8.08 -12.97
N TYR A 21 -1.91 -8.29 -14.28
CA TYR A 21 -1.62 -7.30 -15.32
C TYR A 21 -2.47 -7.52 -16.57
N PRO A 22 -2.66 -6.51 -17.44
CA PRO A 22 -3.32 -6.67 -18.72
C PRO A 22 -2.54 -7.61 -19.64
N GLU A 23 -3.24 -8.33 -20.50
CA GLU A 23 -2.62 -9.26 -21.48
C GLU A 23 -1.88 -8.53 -22.59
N GLU A 24 -2.40 -7.37 -22.99
CA GLU A 24 -1.91 -6.60 -24.13
C GLU A 24 -1.24 -5.29 -23.71
N HIS A 25 -0.42 -4.74 -24.60
CA HIS A 25 0.22 -3.42 -24.45
C HIS A 25 1.25 -3.30 -23.32
N GLY A 26 1.89 -4.42 -22.94
CA GLY A 26 3.01 -4.40 -21.99
C GLY A 26 4.35 -3.93 -22.61
N PRO A 27 5.39 -3.73 -21.80
CA PRO A 27 5.38 -3.87 -20.33
C PRO A 27 4.55 -2.79 -19.63
N HIS A 28 4.01 -3.14 -18.45
CA HIS A 28 3.09 -2.27 -17.70
C HIS A 28 3.78 -1.60 -16.52
N PRO A 29 3.52 -0.29 -16.25
CA PRO A 29 3.99 0.36 -15.03
C PRO A 29 3.56 -0.40 -13.78
N VAL A 30 4.46 -0.48 -12.80
CA VAL A 30 4.25 -1.31 -11.60
C VAL A 30 3.57 -0.54 -10.50
N VAL A 31 2.61 -1.18 -9.83
CA VAL A 31 2.04 -0.73 -8.56
C VAL A 31 2.24 -1.81 -7.50
N LEU A 32 3.03 -1.52 -6.46
CA LEU A 32 3.10 -2.36 -5.27
C LEU A 32 1.87 -2.08 -4.39
N PHE A 33 1.05 -3.10 -4.18
CA PHE A 33 -0.16 -3.02 -3.39
C PHE A 33 0.03 -3.73 -2.04
N TYR A 34 0.31 -2.98 -0.99
CA TYR A 34 0.50 -3.54 0.34
C TYR A 34 -0.84 -3.83 1.01
N MET A 35 -1.00 -5.07 1.49
CA MET A 35 -2.23 -5.56 2.10
C MET A 35 -2.56 -4.85 3.42
N ASP A 36 -3.85 -4.85 3.79
CA ASP A 36 -4.31 -4.42 5.11
C ASP A 36 -4.16 -5.54 6.17
N ALA A 37 -4.43 -5.22 7.44
CA ALA A 37 -4.24 -6.13 8.56
C ALA A 37 -4.98 -7.49 8.45
N PRO A 38 -6.22 -7.57 7.94
CA PRO A 38 -6.88 -8.85 7.71
C PRO A 38 -6.15 -9.81 6.76
N GLY A 39 -5.13 -9.37 6.05
CA GLY A 39 -4.31 -10.23 5.22
C GLY A 39 -4.77 -10.32 3.76
N LYS A 40 -3.92 -10.98 2.95
CA LYS A 40 -4.16 -11.18 1.51
C LYS A 40 -5.35 -12.10 1.29
N ARG A 41 -6.36 -11.61 0.60
CA ARG A 41 -7.65 -12.29 0.37
C ARG A 41 -8.30 -11.84 -0.94
N GLU A 42 -9.38 -12.50 -1.34
CA GLU A 42 -10.05 -12.24 -2.62
C GLU A 42 -10.49 -10.77 -2.78
N GLU A 43 -10.99 -10.12 -1.72
CA GLU A 43 -11.33 -8.70 -1.78
C GLU A 43 -10.14 -7.83 -2.24
N LEU A 44 -8.92 -8.14 -1.78
CA LEU A 44 -7.71 -7.43 -2.23
C LEU A 44 -7.29 -7.84 -3.65
N HIS A 45 -7.53 -9.09 -4.05
CA HIS A 45 -7.32 -9.51 -5.44
C HIS A 45 -8.23 -8.72 -6.39
N ASP A 46 -9.52 -8.52 -6.05
CA ASP A 46 -10.46 -7.71 -6.83
C ASP A 46 -10.00 -6.24 -6.92
N MET A 47 -9.50 -5.69 -5.83
CA MET A 47 -8.92 -4.34 -5.83
C MET A 47 -7.67 -4.24 -6.72
N ALA A 48 -6.81 -5.26 -6.69
CA ALA A 48 -5.64 -5.34 -7.57
C ALA A 48 -6.05 -5.47 -9.05
N ARG A 49 -7.07 -6.29 -9.36
CA ARG A 49 -7.66 -6.41 -10.70
C ARG A 49 -8.20 -5.07 -11.19
N ARG A 50 -8.84 -4.30 -10.31
CA ARG A 50 -9.35 -2.97 -10.65
C ARG A 50 -8.24 -2.01 -11.09
N LEU A 51 -7.10 -2.00 -10.40
CA LEU A 51 -5.92 -1.24 -10.82
C LEU A 51 -5.34 -1.78 -12.13
N ALA A 52 -5.17 -3.11 -12.23
CA ALA A 52 -4.62 -3.73 -13.42
C ALA A 52 -5.47 -3.45 -14.68
N ALA A 53 -6.80 -3.41 -14.54
CA ALA A 53 -7.71 -3.10 -15.65
C ALA A 53 -7.48 -1.70 -16.26
N THR A 54 -6.77 -0.82 -15.58
CA THR A 54 -6.39 0.50 -16.09
C THR A 54 -4.95 0.57 -16.60
N GLY A 55 -4.27 -0.58 -16.79
CA GLY A 55 -2.98 -0.65 -17.47
C GLY A 55 -1.77 -0.82 -16.56
N TYR A 56 -1.92 -1.29 -15.33
CA TYR A 56 -0.81 -1.51 -14.39
C TYR A 56 -0.49 -2.98 -14.19
N CYS A 57 0.79 -3.28 -13.92
CA CYS A 57 1.20 -4.53 -13.30
C CYS A 57 1.11 -4.35 -11.78
N VAL A 58 0.16 -5.04 -11.15
CA VAL A 58 -0.08 -4.92 -9.71
C VAL A 58 0.51 -6.11 -8.97
N VAL A 59 1.31 -5.84 -7.95
CA VAL A 59 1.99 -6.85 -7.14
C VAL A 59 1.50 -6.74 -5.69
N LEU A 60 0.79 -7.77 -5.23
CA LEU A 60 0.15 -7.82 -3.92
C LEU A 60 0.76 -8.96 -3.08
N PRO A 61 1.75 -8.67 -2.21
CA PRO A 61 2.41 -9.68 -1.38
C PRO A 61 1.57 -10.05 -0.16
N ASN A 62 1.74 -11.29 0.32
CA ASN A 62 1.38 -11.67 1.67
C ASN A 62 2.54 -11.30 2.62
N LEU A 63 2.41 -10.23 3.37
CA LEU A 63 3.45 -9.76 4.27
C LEU A 63 3.58 -10.59 5.56
N TYR A 64 2.62 -11.48 5.81
CA TYR A 64 2.68 -12.42 6.94
C TYR A 64 3.38 -13.74 6.63
N TYR A 65 4.00 -13.88 5.45
CA TYR A 65 4.56 -15.14 4.95
C TYR A 65 5.58 -15.80 5.91
N ARG A 66 6.29 -15.02 6.71
CA ARG A 66 7.21 -15.52 7.74
C ARG A 66 6.51 -16.39 8.80
N ASN A 67 5.25 -16.11 9.05
CA ASN A 67 4.45 -16.76 10.09
C ASN A 67 3.33 -17.60 9.50
N SER A 68 2.75 -17.20 8.38
CA SER A 68 1.64 -17.92 7.75
C SER A 68 1.58 -17.64 6.24
N ARG A 69 1.62 -18.72 5.44
CA ARG A 69 1.56 -18.64 3.99
C ARG A 69 0.24 -18.10 3.46
N ASP A 70 -0.88 -18.48 4.10
CA ASP A 70 -2.22 -18.24 3.57
C ASP A 70 -3.16 -17.62 4.61
N TYR A 71 -2.60 -16.75 5.47
CA TYR A 71 -3.40 -16.10 6.50
C TYR A 71 -4.32 -15.03 5.90
N TRP A 72 -5.61 -15.12 6.29
CA TRP A 72 -6.53 -14.01 6.24
C TRP A 72 -7.57 -14.13 7.37
N LEU A 73 -8.05 -13.00 7.87
CA LEU A 73 -9.00 -12.94 8.98
C LEU A 73 -10.41 -13.30 8.48
N LYS A 74 -10.84 -14.54 8.75
CA LYS A 74 -12.16 -15.07 8.37
C LYS A 74 -13.27 -14.56 9.27
N GLU A 75 -13.00 -14.53 10.57
CA GLU A 75 -13.96 -14.15 11.60
C GLU A 75 -13.32 -13.18 12.59
N ARG A 76 -14.14 -12.28 13.16
CA ARG A 76 -13.66 -11.25 14.11
C ARG A 76 -13.88 -11.66 15.55
N THR A 77 -13.50 -12.90 15.91
CA THR A 77 -13.45 -13.34 17.30
C THR A 77 -12.28 -12.70 18.03
N GLU A 78 -12.34 -12.62 19.36
CA GLU A 78 -11.26 -12.07 20.18
C GLU A 78 -9.94 -12.79 19.91
N THR A 79 -9.94 -14.11 19.86
CA THR A 79 -8.75 -14.94 19.58
C THR A 79 -8.20 -14.67 18.18
N ALA A 80 -9.05 -14.61 17.16
CA ALA A 80 -8.62 -14.34 15.78
C ALA A 80 -8.05 -12.92 15.63
N MET A 81 -8.65 -11.96 16.30
CA MET A 81 -8.14 -10.58 16.32
C MET A 81 -6.79 -10.48 17.05
N ALA A 82 -6.64 -11.17 18.19
CA ALA A 82 -5.37 -11.21 18.91
C ALA A 82 -4.25 -11.82 18.05
N TYR A 83 -4.54 -12.90 17.34
CA TYR A 83 -3.58 -13.51 16.41
C TYR A 83 -3.23 -12.57 15.26
N MET A 84 -4.21 -11.90 14.65
CA MET A 84 -3.96 -10.88 13.62
C MET A 84 -3.03 -9.77 14.15
N PHE A 85 -3.27 -9.26 15.35
CA PHE A 85 -2.40 -8.24 15.94
C PHE A 85 -0.99 -8.75 16.23
N SER A 86 -0.84 -10.04 16.61
CA SER A 86 0.48 -10.65 16.77
C SER A 86 1.26 -10.72 15.46
N LEU A 87 0.57 -11.02 14.34
CA LEU A 87 1.18 -10.99 13.01
C LEU A 87 1.57 -9.57 12.61
N MET A 88 0.69 -8.59 12.83
CA MET A 88 0.99 -7.18 12.57
C MET A 88 2.24 -6.70 13.32
N ALA A 89 2.43 -7.12 14.56
CA ALA A 89 3.57 -6.75 15.39
C ALA A 89 4.92 -7.23 14.82
N THR A 90 4.93 -8.20 13.90
CA THR A 90 6.15 -8.66 13.21
C THR A 90 6.56 -7.75 12.05
N LEU A 91 5.67 -6.86 11.60
CA LEU A 91 5.91 -5.95 10.48
C LEU A 91 6.49 -4.62 10.97
N THR A 92 7.77 -4.47 10.81
CA THR A 92 8.55 -3.28 11.16
C THR A 92 9.04 -2.57 9.88
N ALA A 93 9.61 -1.38 10.01
CA ALA A 93 10.26 -0.72 8.88
C ALA A 93 11.35 -1.61 8.26
N THR A 94 12.13 -2.31 9.09
CA THR A 94 13.18 -3.22 8.63
C THR A 94 12.62 -4.39 7.84
N THR A 95 11.65 -5.14 8.40
CA THR A 95 11.10 -6.32 7.72
C THR A 95 10.36 -5.96 6.44
N THR A 96 9.57 -4.88 6.46
CA THR A 96 8.80 -4.45 5.28
C THR A 96 9.69 -3.86 4.17
N THR A 97 10.79 -3.20 4.50
CA THR A 97 11.75 -2.73 3.48
C THR A 97 12.60 -3.86 2.91
N CYS A 98 12.94 -4.89 3.69
CA CYS A 98 13.52 -6.13 3.15
C CYS A 98 12.58 -6.81 2.16
N ASP A 99 11.29 -6.92 2.49
CA ASP A 99 10.27 -7.46 1.57
C ASP A 99 10.15 -6.61 0.31
N THR A 100 10.12 -5.29 0.48
CA THR A 100 10.09 -4.37 -0.66
C THR A 100 11.29 -4.55 -1.58
N ARG A 101 12.50 -4.78 -1.05
CA ARG A 101 13.69 -5.11 -1.86
C ARG A 101 13.42 -6.32 -2.74
N ALA A 102 12.93 -7.42 -2.16
CA ALA A 102 12.63 -8.63 -2.93
C ALA A 102 11.55 -8.40 -4.00
N LEU A 103 10.54 -7.57 -3.70
CA LEU A 103 9.52 -7.17 -4.69
C LEU A 103 10.14 -6.36 -5.84
N LEU A 104 11.04 -5.43 -5.55
CA LEU A 104 11.75 -4.63 -6.56
C LEU A 104 12.62 -5.51 -7.45
N ASP A 105 13.41 -6.41 -6.86
CA ASP A 105 14.26 -7.35 -7.60
C ASP A 105 13.40 -8.30 -8.47
N PHE A 106 12.24 -8.71 -7.96
CA PHE A 106 11.29 -9.52 -8.72
C PHE A 106 10.75 -8.77 -9.94
N VAL A 107 10.23 -7.55 -9.79
CA VAL A 107 9.64 -6.81 -10.92
C VAL A 107 10.67 -6.41 -11.97
N ASP A 108 11.92 -6.16 -11.57
CA ASP A 108 13.03 -5.89 -12.49
C ASP A 108 13.33 -7.08 -13.44
N ALA A 109 13.04 -8.29 -12.99
CA ALA A 109 13.25 -9.51 -13.76
C ALA A 109 12.06 -9.90 -14.66
N GLN A 110 10.92 -9.18 -14.58
CA GLN A 110 9.72 -9.58 -15.31
C GLN A 110 9.57 -8.85 -16.64
N PRO A 111 9.39 -9.58 -17.77
CA PRO A 111 9.26 -8.93 -19.08
C PRO A 111 7.95 -8.16 -19.28
N TYR A 112 6.95 -8.41 -18.44
CA TYR A 112 5.64 -7.73 -18.48
C TYR A 112 5.56 -6.49 -17.57
N ALA A 113 6.61 -6.22 -16.79
CA ALA A 113 6.66 -5.11 -15.85
C ALA A 113 7.59 -4.00 -16.34
N ASP A 114 7.10 -2.77 -16.39
CA ASP A 114 7.93 -1.58 -16.51
C ASP A 114 8.26 -1.04 -15.11
N ALA A 115 9.40 -1.46 -14.58
CA ALA A 115 9.87 -1.08 -13.26
C ALA A 115 10.68 0.23 -13.23
N THR A 116 10.71 0.99 -14.33
CA THR A 116 11.37 2.31 -14.40
C THR A 116 10.64 3.36 -13.56
N ARG A 117 9.33 3.19 -13.38
CA ARG A 117 8.47 4.04 -12.57
C ARG A 117 7.50 3.18 -11.76
N ILE A 118 7.69 3.15 -10.45
CA ILE A 118 6.90 2.33 -9.56
C ILE A 118 6.01 3.24 -8.70
N GLY A 119 4.74 2.86 -8.60
CA GLY A 119 3.82 3.39 -7.61
C GLY A 119 3.63 2.43 -6.44
N ALA A 120 3.19 2.93 -5.31
CA ALA A 120 2.77 2.07 -4.21
C ALA A 120 1.48 2.57 -3.57
N VAL A 121 0.64 1.64 -3.14
CA VAL A 121 -0.54 1.93 -2.32
C VAL A 121 -0.56 1.02 -1.10
N GLY A 122 -0.88 1.59 0.06
CA GLY A 122 -1.04 0.88 1.31
C GLY A 122 -2.32 1.28 2.03
N TYR A 123 -3.01 0.30 2.60
CA TYR A 123 -4.26 0.50 3.32
C TYR A 123 -4.10 0.13 4.79
N CYS A 124 -4.70 0.92 5.70
CA CYS A 124 -4.74 0.59 7.13
C CYS A 124 -3.31 0.44 7.69
N MET A 125 -2.94 -0.75 8.17
CA MET A 125 -1.61 -1.02 8.74
C MET A 125 -0.46 -0.74 7.76
N SER A 126 -0.70 -0.86 6.45
CA SER A 126 0.36 -0.67 5.45
C SER A 126 0.50 0.77 4.93
N GLY A 127 -0.26 1.72 5.50
CA GLY A 127 -0.01 3.13 5.25
C GLY A 127 1.43 3.58 5.52
N PRO A 128 2.05 3.21 6.65
CA PRO A 128 3.48 3.43 6.91
C PRO A 128 4.41 2.78 5.89
N PHE A 129 4.06 1.60 5.36
CA PHE A 129 4.96 0.81 4.53
C PHE A 129 5.30 1.50 3.22
N VAL A 130 4.34 2.22 2.61
CA VAL A 130 4.62 2.99 1.39
C VAL A 130 5.58 4.16 1.64
N VAL A 131 5.53 4.76 2.83
CA VAL A 131 6.46 5.82 3.22
C VAL A 131 7.87 5.24 3.43
N TRP A 132 7.98 4.13 4.18
CA TRP A 132 9.26 3.44 4.38
C TRP A 132 9.86 2.94 3.08
N ALA A 133 9.04 2.35 2.19
CA ALA A 133 9.48 1.89 0.89
C ALA A 133 10.09 3.04 0.06
N ALA A 134 9.35 4.14 -0.11
CA ALA A 134 9.82 5.26 -0.92
C ALA A 134 11.04 5.97 -0.32
N THR A 135 11.13 6.09 1.00
CA THR A 135 12.29 6.75 1.64
C THR A 135 13.54 5.86 1.69
N THR A 136 13.36 4.53 1.68
CA THR A 136 14.47 3.58 1.63
C THR A 136 15.00 3.37 0.21
N PHE A 137 14.13 3.46 -0.79
CA PHE A 137 14.46 3.26 -2.21
C PHE A 137 14.11 4.50 -3.04
N PRO A 138 14.79 5.64 -2.83
CA PRO A 138 14.36 6.95 -3.32
C PRO A 138 14.30 7.05 -4.85
N ASP A 139 15.09 6.24 -5.56
CA ASP A 139 15.16 6.28 -7.03
C ASP A 139 14.13 5.36 -7.71
N ARG A 140 13.32 4.64 -6.93
CA ARG A 140 12.41 3.63 -7.46
C ARG A 140 10.96 4.08 -7.54
N PHE A 141 10.53 4.95 -6.63
CA PHE A 141 9.13 5.34 -6.53
C PHE A 141 8.85 6.70 -7.14
N SER A 142 7.89 6.75 -8.06
CA SER A 142 7.39 7.99 -8.66
C SER A 142 6.22 8.57 -7.89
N SER A 143 5.44 7.73 -7.19
CA SER A 143 4.37 8.17 -6.30
C SER A 143 3.97 7.10 -5.30
N ILE A 144 3.41 7.55 -4.17
CA ILE A 144 2.85 6.68 -3.13
C ILE A 144 1.47 7.15 -2.69
N ALA A 145 0.64 6.21 -2.23
CA ALA A 145 -0.66 6.49 -1.65
C ALA A 145 -0.86 5.71 -0.34
N SER A 146 -1.32 6.40 0.70
CA SER A 146 -1.70 5.81 1.98
C SER A 146 -3.17 6.09 2.24
N VAL A 147 -3.99 5.05 2.34
CA VAL A 147 -5.44 5.18 2.53
C VAL A 147 -5.78 4.77 3.97
N TYR A 148 -6.30 5.71 4.75
CA TYR A 148 -6.51 5.61 6.20
C TYR A 148 -5.36 4.88 6.91
N GLY A 149 -4.11 5.28 6.60
CA GLY A 149 -2.91 4.66 7.15
C GLY A 149 -2.84 4.78 8.67
N ALA A 150 -2.75 3.62 9.35
CA ALA A 150 -2.61 3.57 10.80
C ALA A 150 -1.18 3.90 11.24
N ASN A 151 -1.02 4.41 12.46
CA ASN A 151 0.29 4.64 13.09
C ASN A 151 1.24 5.53 12.25
N MET A 152 0.69 6.53 11.55
CA MET A 152 1.50 7.46 10.75
C MET A 152 2.37 8.39 11.61
N ALA A 153 2.11 8.48 12.93
CA ALA A 153 2.96 9.18 13.89
C ALA A 153 3.09 8.36 15.17
N THR A 154 4.31 7.95 15.48
CA THR A 154 4.71 7.19 16.67
C THR A 154 5.96 7.81 17.29
N ASP A 155 6.39 7.32 18.45
CA ASP A 155 7.62 7.78 19.10
C ASP A 155 8.88 7.07 18.60
N GLN A 156 8.76 6.21 17.58
CA GLN A 156 9.90 5.50 17.01
C GLN A 156 10.68 6.41 16.04
N PRO A 157 12.02 6.27 15.96
CA PRO A 157 12.86 7.11 15.11
C PRO A 157 12.57 6.93 13.61
N ASP A 158 12.02 5.80 13.20
CA ASP A 158 11.60 5.47 11.84
C ASP A 158 10.12 5.78 11.58
N SER A 159 9.47 6.48 12.50
CA SER A 159 8.05 6.85 12.36
C SER A 159 7.78 7.58 11.04
N PRO A 160 6.70 7.23 10.31
CA PRO A 160 6.39 7.84 9.02
C PRO A 160 6.42 9.36 9.01
N HIS A 161 5.88 10.01 10.05
CA HIS A 161 5.87 11.47 10.14
C HIS A 161 7.27 12.11 10.22
N ILE A 162 8.27 11.37 10.72
CA ILE A 162 9.67 11.82 10.78
C ILE A 162 10.33 11.62 9.42
N VAL A 163 10.25 10.39 8.89
CA VAL A 163 10.94 10.05 7.64
C VAL A 163 10.26 10.63 6.40
N ALA A 164 8.99 11.09 6.49
CA ALA A 164 8.28 11.75 5.40
C ALA A 164 9.02 13.00 4.86
N SER A 165 9.86 13.63 5.68
CA SER A 165 10.73 14.73 5.24
C SER A 165 11.73 14.34 4.15
N LYS A 166 11.97 13.04 3.96
CA LYS A 166 12.87 12.47 2.97
C LYS A 166 12.15 11.86 1.76
N LEU A 167 10.81 11.99 1.68
CA LEU A 167 10.06 11.44 0.55
C LEU A 167 10.57 12.01 -0.78
N PRO A 168 10.94 11.13 -1.73
CA PRO A 168 11.54 11.55 -2.99
C PRO A 168 10.50 11.85 -4.07
N CYS A 169 9.23 11.51 -3.85
CA CYS A 169 8.17 11.47 -4.85
C CYS A 169 6.86 12.11 -4.37
N GLU A 170 5.92 12.24 -5.28
CA GLU A 170 4.58 12.71 -4.96
C GLU A 170 3.84 11.71 -4.05
N SER A 171 3.04 12.24 -3.11
CA SER A 171 2.34 11.41 -2.14
C SER A 171 0.89 11.83 -1.90
N TYR A 172 0.02 10.83 -1.71
CA TYR A 172 -1.38 11.02 -1.43
C TYR A 172 -1.78 10.31 -0.13
N PHE A 173 -2.49 11.03 0.74
CA PHE A 173 -2.96 10.51 2.01
C PHE A 173 -4.47 10.73 2.11
N ALA A 174 -5.25 9.65 2.03
CA ALA A 174 -6.68 9.66 2.26
C ALA A 174 -6.96 9.41 3.74
N CYS A 175 -7.62 10.34 4.42
CA CYS A 175 -7.91 10.26 5.85
C CYS A 175 -9.41 10.10 6.06
N ALA A 176 -9.83 9.10 6.83
CA ALA A 176 -11.22 8.99 7.28
C ALA A 176 -11.52 10.06 8.33
N GLU A 177 -12.76 10.56 8.36
CA GLU A 177 -13.16 11.58 9.33
C GLU A 177 -13.07 11.07 10.77
N THR A 178 -13.55 9.84 10.98
CA THR A 178 -13.49 9.17 12.29
C THR A 178 -12.50 8.00 12.23
N ASP A 179 -11.32 8.19 12.79
CA ASP A 179 -10.27 7.17 12.75
C ASP A 179 -9.44 7.17 14.04
N LYS A 180 -9.64 6.16 14.87
CA LYS A 180 -8.87 5.99 16.12
C LYS A 180 -7.41 5.58 15.88
N TRP A 181 -7.07 5.03 14.70
CA TRP A 181 -5.74 4.58 14.32
C TRP A 181 -4.92 5.67 13.64
N ALA A 182 -5.61 6.69 13.09
CA ALA A 182 -5.02 7.84 12.42
C ALA A 182 -5.71 9.14 12.85
N PRO A 183 -5.66 9.50 14.16
CA PRO A 183 -6.31 10.70 14.66
C PRO A 183 -5.74 11.96 13.99
N PRO A 184 -6.49 13.08 13.96
CA PRO A 184 -6.04 14.32 13.33
C PRO A 184 -4.67 14.82 13.80
N THR A 185 -4.30 14.53 15.04
CA THR A 185 -2.98 14.88 15.60
C THR A 185 -1.83 14.12 14.90
N HIS A 186 -2.05 12.85 14.50
CA HIS A 186 -1.06 12.08 13.74
C HIS A 186 -0.94 12.63 12.31
N VAL A 187 -2.05 13.00 11.69
CA VAL A 187 -2.07 13.58 10.34
C VAL A 187 -1.36 14.94 10.32
N ALA A 188 -1.56 15.78 11.36
CA ALA A 188 -0.88 17.07 11.48
C ALA A 188 0.65 16.93 11.62
N LYS A 189 1.11 15.93 12.41
CA LYS A 189 2.55 15.61 12.50
C LYS A 189 3.11 15.14 11.17
N LEU A 190 2.39 14.25 10.49
CA LEU A 190 2.77 13.77 9.14
C LEU A 190 2.88 14.94 8.15
N GLU A 191 1.91 15.85 8.14
CA GLU A 191 1.93 17.02 7.25
C GLU A 191 3.15 17.90 7.48
N THR A 192 3.60 18.04 8.72
CA THR A 192 4.85 18.76 9.03
C THR A 192 6.06 18.13 8.33
N GLY A 193 6.18 16.80 8.37
CA GLY A 193 7.23 16.07 7.65
C GLY A 193 7.11 16.22 6.13
N LEU A 194 5.89 16.12 5.59
CA LEU A 194 5.62 16.27 4.15
C LEU A 194 6.00 17.67 3.63
N LYS A 195 5.70 18.72 4.38
CA LYS A 195 6.13 20.09 4.04
C LYS A 195 7.66 20.21 3.92
N ALA A 196 8.39 19.49 4.75
CA ALA A 196 9.86 19.50 4.74
C ALA A 196 10.46 18.74 3.55
N SER A 197 9.74 17.79 2.94
CA SER A 197 10.23 17.02 1.77
C SER A 197 10.35 17.85 0.48
N SER A 198 9.66 18.98 0.40
CA SER A 198 9.55 19.82 -0.82
C SER A 198 8.96 19.09 -2.04
N LYS A 199 8.34 17.93 -1.85
CA LYS A 199 7.66 17.17 -2.90
C LYS A 199 6.15 17.43 -2.88
N PRO A 200 5.47 17.33 -4.01
CA PRO A 200 4.02 17.45 -4.04
C PRO A 200 3.37 16.43 -3.11
N TYR A 201 2.44 16.88 -2.30
CA TYR A 201 1.63 15.99 -1.48
C TYR A 201 0.18 16.46 -1.43
N ARG A 202 -0.73 15.52 -1.14
CA ARG A 202 -2.14 15.81 -0.88
C ARG A 202 -2.60 15.01 0.32
N ILE A 203 -3.12 15.70 1.33
CA ILE A 203 -3.91 15.11 2.40
C ILE A 203 -5.37 15.44 2.13
N GLU A 204 -6.21 14.42 2.06
CA GLU A 204 -7.63 14.57 1.77
C GLU A 204 -8.46 13.88 2.84
N TRP A 205 -9.32 14.65 3.50
CA TRP A 205 -10.28 14.13 4.46
C TRP A 205 -11.57 13.69 3.75
N TYR A 206 -12.10 12.56 4.21
CA TYR A 206 -13.32 11.96 3.69
C TYR A 206 -14.44 12.09 4.70
N PRO A 207 -15.33 13.12 4.56
CA PRO A 207 -16.41 13.36 5.52
C PRO A 207 -17.39 12.17 5.59
N GLY A 208 -17.91 11.89 6.78
CA GLY A 208 -18.86 10.82 7.04
C GLY A 208 -18.27 9.42 7.00
N THR A 209 -16.93 9.27 6.95
CA THR A 209 -16.29 7.97 6.84
C THR A 209 -15.58 7.53 8.11
N GLU A 210 -15.45 6.22 8.26
CA GLU A 210 -14.69 5.56 9.30
C GLU A 210 -13.50 4.78 8.72
N HIS A 211 -12.57 4.38 9.59
CA HIS A 211 -11.41 3.56 9.22
C HIS A 211 -11.81 2.29 8.47
N GLY A 212 -11.37 2.14 7.22
CA GLY A 212 -11.73 1.00 6.37
C GLY A 212 -12.85 1.27 5.37
N PHE A 213 -13.26 2.52 5.17
CA PHE A 213 -14.38 2.92 4.31
C PHE A 213 -14.30 2.45 2.86
N ALA A 214 -13.10 2.13 2.36
CA ALA A 214 -12.88 1.76 0.97
C ALA A 214 -13.12 0.26 0.68
N PHE A 215 -13.36 -0.57 1.70
CA PHE A 215 -13.52 -2.01 1.56
C PHE A 215 -14.99 -2.42 1.54
N PRO A 216 -15.52 -2.94 0.39
CA PRO A 216 -16.94 -3.27 0.23
C PRO A 216 -17.47 -4.30 1.22
N GLN A 217 -16.62 -5.21 1.70
CA GLN A 217 -17.02 -6.26 2.64
C GLN A 217 -17.03 -5.81 4.12
N ARG A 218 -16.71 -4.52 4.38
CA ARG A 218 -16.73 -3.97 5.74
C ARG A 218 -18.04 -3.25 6.05
N PRO A 219 -18.56 -3.36 7.29
CA PRO A 219 -19.75 -2.61 7.71
C PRO A 219 -19.63 -1.09 7.55
N VAL A 220 -18.42 -0.57 7.61
CA VAL A 220 -18.09 0.87 7.47
C VAL A 220 -17.89 1.31 6.02
N TYR A 221 -18.19 0.45 5.05
CA TYR A 221 -18.06 0.77 3.64
C TYR A 221 -18.89 2.01 3.26
N HIS A 222 -18.23 2.96 2.62
CA HIS A 222 -18.89 4.17 2.14
C HIS A 222 -18.66 4.31 0.63
N ALA A 223 -19.64 3.89 -0.18
CA ALA A 223 -19.50 3.74 -1.62
C ALA A 223 -18.99 5.00 -2.33
N VAL A 224 -19.57 6.18 -2.02
CA VAL A 224 -19.18 7.45 -2.65
C VAL A 224 -17.73 7.81 -2.31
N ALA A 225 -17.32 7.64 -1.06
CA ALA A 225 -15.94 7.88 -0.63
C ALA A 225 -14.97 6.87 -1.25
N ALA A 226 -15.39 5.60 -1.34
CA ALA A 226 -14.61 4.55 -1.98
C ALA A 226 -14.38 4.84 -3.47
N GLU A 227 -15.41 5.25 -4.22
CA GLU A 227 -15.22 5.63 -5.63
C GLU A 227 -14.35 6.88 -5.78
N ARG A 228 -14.52 7.88 -4.90
CA ARG A 228 -13.66 9.07 -4.92
C ARG A 228 -12.18 8.72 -4.65
N HIS A 229 -11.87 7.83 -3.71
CA HIS A 229 -10.47 7.42 -3.50
C HIS A 229 -9.89 6.69 -4.70
N TRP A 230 -10.69 5.84 -5.40
CA TRP A 230 -10.26 5.21 -6.65
C TRP A 230 -9.94 6.23 -7.74
N GLU A 231 -10.80 7.23 -7.93
CA GLU A 231 -10.53 8.35 -8.84
C GLU A 231 -9.20 9.03 -8.51
N ARG A 232 -8.91 9.27 -7.22
CA ARG A 232 -7.65 9.88 -6.78
C ARG A 232 -6.44 9.00 -7.04
N LEU A 233 -6.54 7.69 -6.80
CA LEU A 233 -5.47 6.73 -7.09
C LEU A 233 -5.17 6.67 -8.60
N HIS A 234 -6.19 6.50 -9.42
CA HIS A 234 -6.03 6.47 -10.88
C HIS A 234 -5.40 7.77 -11.38
N HIS A 235 -5.89 8.92 -10.95
CA HIS A 235 -5.33 10.21 -11.33
C HIS A 235 -3.86 10.38 -10.89
N LEU A 236 -3.50 9.93 -9.69
CA LEU A 236 -2.11 9.94 -9.21
C LEU A 236 -1.22 9.07 -10.09
N PHE A 237 -1.58 7.80 -10.25
CA PHE A 237 -0.76 6.84 -10.96
C PHE A 237 -0.71 7.12 -12.47
N ASP A 238 -1.80 7.56 -13.10
CA ASP A 238 -1.80 7.89 -14.52
C ASP A 238 -0.76 8.97 -14.86
N ARG A 239 -0.70 10.06 -14.08
CA ARG A 239 0.25 11.15 -14.38
C ARG A 239 1.67 10.91 -13.91
N THR A 240 1.90 9.98 -12.94
CA THR A 240 3.25 9.75 -12.40
C THR A 240 3.92 8.51 -12.94
N LEU A 241 3.15 7.52 -13.40
CA LEU A 241 3.68 6.24 -13.87
C LEU A 241 3.59 6.07 -15.38
N LYS A 242 2.52 6.58 -16.01
CA LYS A 242 2.41 6.51 -17.47
C LYS A 242 3.18 7.65 -18.12
N THR A 243 3.97 7.33 -19.12
CA THR A 243 4.55 8.36 -20.00
C THR A 243 3.41 9.00 -20.80
N SER A 244 3.39 10.33 -20.87
CA SER A 244 2.55 11.00 -21.87
C SER A 244 2.98 10.47 -23.24
N ALA A 245 2.04 9.84 -23.95
CA ALA A 245 2.24 9.41 -25.33
C ALA A 245 2.45 10.66 -26.22
#